data_7faefedc09e0309de6ab56871a537600
#
_entry.id   7faefedc09e0309de6ab56871a537600
#
_cell.length_a   1.000
_cell.length_b   1.000
_cell.length_c   1.000
_cell.angle_alpha   90.00
_cell.angle_beta   90.00
_cell.angle_gamma   90.00
#
_symmetry.space_group_name_H-M   'P 1'
#
loop_
_entity.id
_entity.type
_entity.pdbx_description
1 polymer ?
#
loop_
_entity_poly.entity_id
_entity_poly.type
_entity_poly.pdbx_seq_one_letter_code
_entity_poly.pdbx_strand_id
1 'polypeptide(L)'
;MPTLTRVRYRDAGVNIDEADRALSSIKKLARQTFTRGVLTDIGSFGAAYRLAGFRRPVLVSSADGVGTKLKVAFLTGRHNTVGEDLVNHCVNDIAVQEIGRASCRERV
;
A
#
# COMPACT_ATOMS: atom_id res chain seq x y z
N MET A 1 -46.71 8.09 10.69
CA MET A 1 -45.64 7.58 9.80
C MET A 1 -44.32 7.82 10.50
N PRO A 2 -43.52 6.80 10.77
CA PRO A 2 -42.22 7.02 11.32
C PRO A 2 -41.37 7.75 10.29
N THR A 3 -40.80 8.88 10.68
CA THR A 3 -39.84 9.66 9.88
C THR A 3 -38.62 8.77 9.68
N LEU A 4 -38.33 8.34 8.47
CA LEU A 4 -37.12 7.65 8.13
C LEU A 4 -35.94 8.60 8.43
N THR A 5 -35.27 8.38 9.54
CA THR A 5 -34.05 9.11 9.89
C THR A 5 -33.01 8.75 8.82
N ARG A 6 -32.64 9.72 8.00
CA ARG A 6 -31.64 9.54 6.94
C ARG A 6 -30.28 9.24 7.59
N VAL A 7 -29.93 7.97 7.66
CA VAL A 7 -28.61 7.53 8.15
C VAL A 7 -27.57 7.89 7.10
N ARG A 8 -26.54 8.62 7.50
CA ARG A 8 -25.38 8.97 6.66
C ARG A 8 -24.21 8.05 6.98
N TYR A 9 -23.29 7.87 6.04
CA TYR A 9 -22.06 7.11 6.26
C TYR A 9 -21.28 7.56 7.48
N ARG A 10 -21.27 8.87 7.75
CA ARG A 10 -20.64 9.44 8.95
C ARG A 10 -21.25 8.90 10.25
N ASP A 11 -22.54 8.67 10.26
CA ASP A 11 -23.26 8.17 11.44
C ASP A 11 -22.88 6.70 11.73
N ALA A 12 -22.40 5.98 10.70
CA ALA A 12 -21.84 4.64 10.79
C ALA A 12 -20.30 4.62 11.01
N GLY A 13 -19.68 5.76 11.30
CA GLY A 13 -18.23 5.86 11.51
C GLY A 13 -17.39 5.96 10.25
N VAL A 14 -18.02 6.16 9.08
CA VAL A 14 -17.31 6.30 7.79
C VAL A 14 -17.27 7.78 7.39
N ASN A 15 -16.08 8.35 7.39
CA ASN A 15 -15.85 9.72 6.95
C ASN A 15 -15.26 9.74 5.54
N ILE A 16 -16.12 9.95 4.54
CA ILE A 16 -15.74 9.95 3.12
C ILE A 16 -14.79 11.11 2.79
N ASP A 17 -15.03 12.30 3.34
CA ASP A 17 -14.21 13.47 3.09
C ASP A 17 -12.76 13.28 3.60
N GLU A 18 -12.61 12.61 4.73
CA GLU A 18 -11.30 12.28 5.30
C GLU A 18 -10.59 11.21 4.46
N ALA A 19 -11.33 10.22 3.98
CA ALA A 19 -10.81 9.20 3.09
C ALA A 19 -10.29 9.80 1.78
N ASP A 20 -11.01 10.76 1.20
CA ASP A 20 -10.61 11.44 -0.04
C ASP A 20 -9.35 12.29 0.17
N ARG A 21 -9.24 12.99 1.30
CA ARG A 21 -8.02 13.72 1.67
C ARG A 21 -6.82 12.79 1.85
N ALA A 22 -7.01 11.69 2.57
CA ALA A 22 -5.98 10.69 2.76
C ALA A 22 -5.54 10.09 1.42
N LEU A 23 -6.47 9.75 0.53
CA LEU A 23 -6.19 9.22 -0.79
C LEU A 23 -5.38 10.21 -1.64
N SER A 24 -5.72 11.49 -1.61
CA SER A 24 -4.96 12.54 -2.31
C SER A 24 -3.51 12.61 -1.84
N SER A 25 -3.28 12.54 -0.52
CA SER A 25 -1.94 12.54 0.06
C SER A 25 -1.16 11.27 -0.30
N ILE A 26 -1.82 10.11 -0.25
CA ILE A 26 -1.23 8.82 -0.65
C ILE A 26 -0.79 8.86 -2.11
N LYS A 27 -1.62 9.36 -3.02
CA LYS A 27 -1.29 9.49 -4.44
C LYS A 27 -0.02 10.32 -4.64
N LYS A 28 0.08 11.45 -3.96
CA LYS A 28 1.25 12.34 -4.06
C LYS A 28 2.53 11.66 -3.59
N LEU A 29 2.48 10.96 -2.45
CA LEU A 29 3.63 10.25 -1.89
C LEU A 29 4.01 9.04 -2.76
N ALA A 30 3.04 8.25 -3.19
CA ALA A 30 3.29 7.07 -4.00
C ALA A 30 3.92 7.41 -5.37
N ARG A 31 3.51 8.51 -6.00
CA ARG A 31 4.11 8.95 -7.27
C ARG A 31 5.61 9.24 -7.15
N GLN A 32 6.10 9.61 -5.98
CA GLN A 32 7.54 9.82 -5.75
C GLN A 32 8.35 8.52 -5.83
N THR A 33 7.70 7.37 -5.66
CA THR A 33 8.31 6.04 -5.73
C THR A 33 8.21 5.39 -7.12
N PHE A 34 7.50 6.03 -8.05
CA PHE A 34 7.26 5.46 -9.36
C PHE A 34 8.55 5.37 -10.18
N THR A 35 8.76 4.20 -10.75
CA THR A 35 9.81 3.95 -11.74
C THR A 35 9.23 3.96 -13.15
N ARG A 36 10.10 3.90 -14.17
CA ARG A 36 9.67 3.85 -15.58
C ARG A 36 8.77 2.65 -15.93
N GLY A 37 8.79 1.62 -15.11
CA GLY A 37 7.94 0.43 -15.29
C GLY A 37 6.49 0.63 -14.86
N VAL A 38 6.18 1.63 -14.03
CA VAL A 38 4.82 1.87 -13.56
C VAL A 38 3.99 2.49 -14.67
N LEU A 39 2.92 1.83 -15.07
CA LEU A 39 2.06 2.23 -16.18
C LEU A 39 0.70 2.78 -15.73
N THR A 40 0.28 2.51 -14.50
CA THR A 40 -1.00 2.95 -13.95
C THR A 40 -0.80 3.79 -12.71
N ASP A 41 -1.67 4.77 -12.52
CA ASP A 41 -1.71 5.59 -11.31
C ASP A 41 -2.58 4.91 -10.23
N ILE A 42 -2.50 5.42 -9.00
CA ILE A 42 -3.32 4.97 -7.89
C ILE A 42 -4.77 5.42 -8.10
N GLY A 43 -5.71 4.50 -7.85
CA GLY A 43 -7.15 4.72 -7.94
C GLY A 43 -7.84 3.93 -9.04
N SER A 44 -7.10 3.16 -9.85
CA SER A 44 -7.68 2.16 -10.74
C SER A 44 -7.87 0.83 -10.00
N PHE A 45 -8.70 -0.06 -10.57
CA PHE A 45 -9.00 -1.37 -9.98
C PHE A 45 -7.83 -2.37 -10.06
N GLY A 46 -6.79 -2.03 -10.78
CA GLY A 46 -5.59 -2.85 -10.91
C GLY A 46 -4.37 -2.00 -11.20
N ALA A 47 -3.20 -2.62 -11.10
CA ALA A 47 -1.93 -2.00 -11.39
C ALA A 47 -1.25 -2.69 -12.56
N ALA A 48 -0.64 -1.92 -13.43
CA ALA A 48 0.16 -2.43 -14.55
C ALA A 48 1.60 -1.97 -14.40
N TYR A 49 2.51 -2.92 -14.54
CA TYR A 49 3.94 -2.69 -14.49
C TYR A 49 4.61 -3.35 -15.68
N ARG A 50 5.47 -2.62 -16.38
CA ARG A 50 6.24 -3.14 -17.53
C ARG A 50 7.48 -3.87 -17.05
N LEU A 51 7.55 -5.15 -17.35
CA LEU A 51 8.76 -5.96 -17.18
C LEU A 51 9.61 -5.85 -18.44
N ALA A 52 10.60 -4.98 -18.45
CA ALA A 52 11.52 -4.78 -19.56
C ALA A 52 12.92 -5.28 -19.18
N GLY A 53 13.67 -5.80 -20.16
CA GLY A 53 15.05 -6.23 -19.94
C GLY A 53 15.24 -7.63 -19.37
N PHE A 54 14.16 -8.36 -19.14
CA PHE A 54 14.21 -9.74 -18.63
C PHE A 54 13.96 -10.76 -19.74
N ARG A 55 14.75 -11.81 -19.81
CA ARG A 55 14.56 -12.89 -20.80
C ARG A 55 13.45 -13.87 -20.41
N ARG A 56 13.34 -14.19 -19.14
CA ARG A 56 12.35 -15.13 -18.58
C ARG A 56 11.93 -14.64 -17.20
N PRO A 57 11.12 -13.57 -17.13
CA PRO A 57 10.76 -13.00 -15.86
C PRO A 57 9.81 -13.93 -15.09
N VAL A 58 10.07 -14.08 -13.81
CA VAL A 58 9.11 -14.64 -12.84
C VAL A 58 8.76 -13.51 -11.87
N LEU A 59 7.48 -13.20 -11.77
CA LEU A 59 7.00 -12.20 -10.86
C LEU A 59 6.67 -12.87 -9.52
N VAL A 60 7.27 -12.38 -8.45
CA VAL A 60 6.91 -12.76 -7.08
C VAL A 60 6.42 -11.52 -6.37
N SER A 61 5.26 -11.61 -5.78
CA SER A 61 4.63 -10.52 -5.03
C SER A 61 4.19 -10.98 -3.65
N SER A 62 4.28 -10.11 -2.69
CA SER A 62 3.74 -10.30 -1.35
C SER A 62 2.95 -9.06 -0.96
N ALA A 63 1.85 -9.28 -0.27
CA ALA A 63 1.04 -8.23 0.33
C ALA A 63 0.49 -8.72 1.65
N ASP A 64 0.73 -7.95 2.70
CA ASP A 64 0.25 -8.28 4.04
C ASP A 64 -0.08 -7.00 4.79
N GLY A 65 -0.77 -7.13 5.93
CA GLY A 65 -1.08 -6.02 6.82
C GLY A 65 -0.01 -5.82 7.89
N VAL A 66 -0.07 -4.67 8.55
CA VAL A 66 0.85 -4.36 9.67
C VAL A 66 0.63 -5.29 10.87
N GLY A 67 -0.59 -5.80 11.04
CA GLY A 67 -0.95 -6.66 12.15
C GLY A 67 -1.03 -5.94 13.50
N THR A 68 -0.59 -6.61 14.56
CA THR A 68 -0.71 -6.11 15.95
C THR A 68 0.14 -4.89 16.25
N LYS A 69 1.19 -4.61 15.47
CA LYS A 69 2.00 -3.39 15.60
C LYS A 69 1.17 -2.12 15.45
N LEU A 70 0.07 -2.18 14.71
CA LEU A 70 -0.84 -1.06 14.56
C LEU A 70 -1.48 -0.66 15.89
N LYS A 71 -1.78 -1.62 16.77
CA LYS A 71 -2.26 -1.35 18.14
C LYS A 71 -1.22 -0.59 18.97
N VAL A 72 0.04 -0.93 18.81
CA VAL A 72 1.15 -0.22 19.50
C VAL A 72 1.24 1.21 18.97
N ALA A 73 1.12 1.42 17.67
CA ALA A 73 1.11 2.75 17.07
C ALA A 73 -0.04 3.61 17.61
N PHE A 74 -1.24 3.06 17.77
CA PHE A 74 -2.36 3.77 18.37
C PHE A 74 -2.13 4.09 19.84
N LEU A 75 -1.59 3.16 20.62
CA LEU A 75 -1.33 3.38 22.05
C LEU A 75 -0.23 4.42 22.29
N THR A 76 0.77 4.48 21.45
CA THR A 76 1.91 5.38 21.59
C THR A 76 1.74 6.71 20.83
N GLY A 77 0.73 6.81 19.97
CA GLY A 77 0.55 7.95 19.07
C GLY A 77 1.65 8.11 18.02
N ARG A 78 2.49 7.08 17.80
CA ARG A 78 3.59 7.10 16.84
C ARG A 78 3.20 6.31 15.59
N HIS A 79 2.96 7.02 14.49
CA HIS A 79 2.51 6.44 13.23
C HIS A 79 3.56 6.55 12.10
N ASN A 80 4.68 7.22 12.35
CA ASN A 80 5.68 7.53 11.32
C ASN A 80 6.66 6.40 11.02
N THR A 81 6.62 5.28 11.75
CA THR A 81 7.52 4.13 11.55
C THR A 81 6.79 2.86 11.10
N VAL A 82 5.50 2.77 11.30
CA VAL A 82 4.72 1.56 11.02
C VAL A 82 4.67 1.22 9.52
N GLY A 83 4.81 2.21 8.65
CA GLY A 83 4.89 2.00 7.20
C GLY A 83 6.20 1.32 6.77
N GLU A 84 7.32 1.64 7.41
CA GLU A 84 8.60 0.95 7.18
C GLU A 84 8.52 -0.52 7.59
N ASP A 85 7.90 -0.80 8.74
CA ASP A 85 7.66 -2.17 9.20
C ASP A 85 6.83 -2.96 8.18
N LEU A 86 5.79 -2.36 7.62
CA LEU A 86 4.95 -3.00 6.61
C LEU A 86 5.76 -3.38 5.36
N VAL A 87 6.54 -2.45 4.83
CA VAL A 87 7.37 -2.69 3.65
C VAL A 87 8.43 -3.74 3.91
N ASN A 88 9.13 -3.64 5.03
CA ASN A 88 10.17 -4.60 5.41
C ASN A 88 9.62 -6.00 5.61
N HIS A 89 8.45 -6.13 6.21
CA HIS A 89 7.76 -7.41 6.38
C HIS A 89 7.46 -8.06 5.03
N CYS A 90 6.86 -7.35 4.09
CA CYS A 90 6.58 -7.86 2.75
C CYS A 90 7.86 -8.21 1.98
N VAL A 91 8.90 -7.40 2.12
CA VAL A 91 10.22 -7.67 1.50
C VAL A 91 10.86 -8.93 2.06
N ASN A 92 10.78 -9.14 3.37
CA ASN A 92 11.30 -10.34 4.00
C ASN A 92 10.59 -11.61 3.54
N ASP A 93 9.26 -11.56 3.38
CA ASP A 93 8.48 -12.68 2.86
C ASP A 93 8.89 -13.09 1.44
N ILE A 94 9.26 -12.11 0.62
CA ILE A 94 9.81 -12.38 -0.71
C ILE A 94 11.24 -12.93 -0.61
N ALA A 95 12.07 -12.37 0.26
CA ALA A 95 13.48 -12.74 0.40
C ALA A 95 13.67 -14.21 0.83
N VAL A 96 12.80 -14.74 1.68
CA VAL A 96 12.87 -16.14 2.12
C VAL A 96 12.58 -17.15 1.01
N GLN A 97 12.03 -16.72 -0.12
CA GLN A 97 11.79 -17.56 -1.27
C GLN A 97 13.01 -17.69 -2.19
N GLU A 98 14.17 -17.29 -1.72
CA GLU A 98 15.46 -17.39 -2.44
C GLU A 98 15.43 -16.76 -3.85
N ILE A 99 14.72 -15.65 -3.99
CA ILE A 99 14.64 -14.92 -5.24
C ILE A 99 16.02 -14.36 -5.56
N GLY A 100 16.55 -14.72 -6.70
CA GLY A 100 17.91 -14.47 -7.12
C GLY A 100 18.34 -13.00 -6.95
N ARG A 101 19.63 -12.78 -6.76
CA ARG A 101 20.28 -11.48 -6.51
C ARG A 101 19.96 -10.38 -7.53
N ALA A 102 19.45 -10.73 -8.71
CA ALA A 102 19.05 -9.75 -9.73
C ALA A 102 17.94 -8.82 -9.26
N SER A 103 16.99 -9.29 -8.44
CA SER A 103 15.90 -8.48 -7.90
C SER A 103 16.36 -7.48 -6.83
N CYS A 104 17.47 -7.76 -6.15
CA CYS A 104 18.05 -6.87 -5.15
C CYS A 104 18.93 -5.77 -5.76
N ARG A 105 19.45 -5.95 -6.97
CA ARG A 105 20.31 -4.98 -7.65
C ARG A 105 19.55 -3.83 -8.31
N GLU A 106 18.30 -4.02 -8.66
CA GLU A 106 17.48 -2.97 -9.26
C GLU A 106 16.92 -1.96 -8.25
N ARG A 107 17.21 -2.16 -6.99
CA ARG A 107 16.67 -1.34 -5.91
C ARG A 107 17.60 -0.23 -5.44
N VAL A 108 18.76 -0.10 -6.05
CA VAL A 108 19.74 0.96 -5.75
C VAL A 108 19.62 2.06 -6.76
#